data_56bb87c8f641c3608dae34347220c4df
#
_entry.id   56bb87c8f641c3608dae34347220c4df
#
_cell.length_a   1.000
_cell.length_b   1.000
_cell.length_c   1.000
_cell.angle_alpha   90.00
_cell.angle_beta   90.00
_cell.angle_gamma   90.00
#
_symmetry.space_group_name_H-M   'P 1'
#
loop_
_entity.id
_entity.type
_entity.pdbx_description
1 polymer ?
#
loop_
_entity_poly.entity_id
_entity_poly.type
_entity_poly.pdbx_seq_one_letter_code
_entity_poly.pdbx_strand_id
1 'polypeptide(L)'
;MEEARTLLLSERKFSDLYLCYCGQSRCMPLHNYGPTVRPNYIIHYITEGKGCFYAEGNKYELEAGQGFLIVPGQQTFYQADKELPWTYLWVGFDGGNVESYLKEIGLTSEKPVYRCENGKVLQEIVGEMLENQKASFSRQLLLEGLLYRFFAALAENIEMPALSRQESENLYVKRAMEFIRNNYFEDIKVTDIADYVSVNRSYLYTLFQKSLHMSPSRYLAEIRMSQAEKLLLMTDFSIEVTARSCGYRDTLSFTRIFKEHFKMPPSQYRKEKRKEQI
;
A
#
# COMPACT_ATOMS: atom_id res chain seq x y z
N MET A 1 4.88 -17.77 -35.32
CA MET A 1 3.94 -18.04 -34.21
C MET A 1 4.34 -17.14 -33.05
N GLU A 2 3.38 -16.51 -32.38
CA GLU A 2 3.63 -15.75 -31.15
C GLU A 2 4.12 -16.71 -30.07
N GLU A 3 5.27 -16.41 -29.44
CA GLU A 3 5.78 -17.18 -28.32
C GLU A 3 5.33 -16.50 -27.03
N ALA A 4 4.14 -16.83 -26.57
CA ALA A 4 3.62 -16.35 -25.28
C ALA A 4 3.76 -17.42 -24.19
N ARG A 5 4.33 -17.04 -23.03
CA ARG A 5 4.33 -17.82 -21.80
C ARG A 5 3.44 -17.12 -20.80
N THR A 6 2.48 -17.82 -20.21
CA THR A 6 1.51 -17.24 -19.28
C THR A 6 1.31 -18.14 -18.08
N LEU A 7 1.23 -17.53 -16.89
CA LEU A 7 0.77 -18.14 -15.66
C LEU A 7 -0.60 -17.55 -15.32
N LEU A 8 -1.58 -18.41 -15.01
CA LEU A 8 -2.92 -18.04 -14.54
C LEU A 8 -3.15 -18.61 -13.14
N LEU A 9 -3.67 -17.81 -12.23
CA LEU A 9 -4.01 -18.23 -10.88
C LEU A 9 -5.53 -18.27 -10.69
N SER A 10 -6.06 -19.39 -10.20
CA SER A 10 -7.50 -19.60 -10.00
C SER A 10 -7.97 -19.30 -8.58
N GLU A 11 -7.08 -19.35 -7.59
CA GLU A 11 -7.41 -19.14 -6.18
C GLU A 11 -6.90 -17.79 -5.68
N ARG A 12 -7.78 -17.07 -4.97
CA ARG A 12 -7.49 -15.79 -4.31
C ARG A 12 -7.46 -16.01 -2.80
N LYS A 13 -6.28 -15.90 -2.18
CA LYS A 13 -6.10 -16.07 -0.72
C LYS A 13 -5.70 -14.79 0.00
N PHE A 14 -5.32 -13.77 -0.76
CA PHE A 14 -4.88 -12.48 -0.25
C PHE A 14 -5.89 -11.40 -0.65
N SER A 15 -5.94 -10.31 0.10
CA SER A 15 -7.01 -9.32 -0.05
C SER A 15 -6.52 -7.91 -0.36
N ASP A 16 -5.29 -7.56 0.03
CA ASP A 16 -4.76 -6.19 -0.14
C ASP A 16 -4.08 -5.97 -1.49
N LEU A 17 -3.27 -6.92 -1.92
CA LEU A 17 -2.65 -7.02 -3.24
C LEU A 17 -2.42 -8.49 -3.55
N TYR A 18 -2.85 -8.99 -4.71
CA TYR A 18 -2.65 -10.39 -5.11
C TYR A 18 -2.44 -10.53 -6.62
N LEU A 19 -1.62 -11.53 -6.98
CA LEU A 19 -1.33 -11.87 -8.36
C LEU A 19 -2.54 -12.61 -8.98
N CYS A 20 -2.98 -12.14 -10.14
CA CYS A 20 -4.02 -12.81 -10.95
C CYS A 20 -3.40 -13.66 -12.06
N TYR A 21 -2.45 -13.10 -12.78
CA TYR A 21 -1.71 -13.73 -13.86
C TYR A 21 -0.46 -12.92 -14.20
N CYS A 22 0.49 -13.55 -14.85
CA CYS A 22 1.63 -12.87 -15.48
C CYS A 22 2.05 -13.59 -16.76
N GLY A 23 2.87 -12.92 -17.55
CA GLY A 23 3.39 -13.51 -18.75
C GLY A 23 4.39 -12.64 -19.46
N GLN A 24 4.90 -13.19 -20.57
CA GLN A 24 5.75 -12.50 -21.53
C GLN A 24 5.41 -12.97 -22.96
N SER A 25 5.55 -12.08 -23.92
CA SER A 25 5.34 -12.41 -25.34
C SER A 25 6.30 -11.64 -26.23
N ARG A 26 6.78 -12.33 -27.24
CA ARG A 26 7.43 -11.74 -28.41
C ARG A 26 6.38 -11.62 -29.52
N CYS A 27 5.97 -10.40 -29.80
CA CYS A 27 4.90 -10.14 -30.75
C CYS A 27 5.34 -10.23 -32.19
N MET A 28 4.41 -10.65 -33.05
CA MET A 28 4.54 -10.51 -34.50
C MET A 28 4.24 -9.05 -34.92
N PRO A 29 4.70 -8.62 -36.11
CA PRO A 29 4.30 -7.34 -36.68
C PRO A 29 2.78 -7.12 -36.63
N LEU A 30 2.34 -5.95 -36.20
CA LEU A 30 0.93 -5.56 -36.09
C LEU A 30 0.08 -6.45 -35.17
N HIS A 31 0.70 -7.33 -34.37
CA HIS A 31 -0.02 -8.05 -33.36
C HIS A 31 -0.75 -7.06 -32.42
N ASN A 32 -2.03 -7.30 -32.18
CA ASN A 32 -2.84 -6.40 -31.39
C ASN A 32 -3.69 -7.14 -30.37
N TYR A 33 -4.13 -6.40 -29.37
CA TYR A 33 -5.06 -6.87 -28.37
C TYR A 33 -6.12 -5.81 -28.07
N GLY A 34 -7.38 -6.22 -28.15
CA GLY A 34 -8.52 -5.33 -27.96
C GLY A 34 -9.14 -4.83 -29.29
N PRO A 35 -10.04 -3.83 -29.23
CA PRO A 35 -10.53 -3.15 -28.02
C PRO A 35 -11.22 -4.08 -27.03
N THR A 36 -10.86 -4.00 -25.76
CA THR A 36 -11.43 -4.86 -24.71
C THR A 36 -11.42 -4.15 -23.35
N VAL A 37 -12.24 -4.65 -22.42
CA VAL A 37 -12.27 -4.22 -21.02
C VAL A 37 -11.72 -5.36 -20.15
N ARG A 38 -10.81 -5.05 -19.25
CA ARG A 38 -10.22 -6.02 -18.32
C ARG A 38 -10.84 -5.89 -16.94
N PRO A 39 -11.02 -7.02 -16.21
CA PRO A 39 -11.56 -6.99 -14.85
C PRO A 39 -10.51 -6.67 -13.78
N ASN A 40 -9.21 -6.76 -14.12
CA ASN A 40 -8.08 -6.57 -13.19
C ASN A 40 -7.15 -5.47 -13.68
N TYR A 41 -6.33 -4.94 -12.78
CA TYR A 41 -5.19 -4.11 -13.13
C TYR A 41 -4.13 -4.92 -13.87
N ILE A 42 -3.50 -4.32 -14.89
CA ILE A 42 -2.38 -4.94 -15.61
C ILE A 42 -1.30 -3.90 -15.82
N ILE A 43 -0.08 -4.22 -15.42
CA ILE A 43 1.11 -3.47 -15.81
C ILE A 43 1.81 -4.23 -16.94
N HIS A 44 2.06 -3.54 -18.04
CA HIS A 44 2.91 -4.01 -19.13
C HIS A 44 4.25 -3.29 -19.10
N TYR A 45 5.33 -3.99 -19.45
CA TYR A 45 6.66 -3.41 -19.61
C TYR A 45 7.27 -3.92 -20.92
N ILE A 46 7.74 -2.99 -21.75
CA ILE A 46 8.32 -3.28 -23.07
C ILE A 46 9.81 -3.50 -22.91
N THR A 47 10.28 -4.70 -23.25
CA THR A 47 11.69 -5.09 -23.12
C THR A 47 12.47 -4.80 -24.38
N GLU A 48 11.83 -4.87 -25.55
CA GLU A 48 12.42 -4.63 -26.87
C GLU A 48 11.36 -4.10 -27.81
N GLY A 49 11.77 -3.40 -28.88
CA GLY A 49 10.87 -2.93 -29.93
C GLY A 49 9.99 -1.76 -29.51
N LYS A 50 8.90 -1.55 -30.23
CA LYS A 50 7.96 -0.45 -30.02
C LYS A 50 6.53 -0.80 -30.43
N GLY A 51 5.57 0.06 -30.08
CA GLY A 51 4.16 -0.08 -30.45
C GLY A 51 3.31 1.08 -29.93
N CYS A 52 2.00 0.92 -30.02
CA CYS A 52 1.03 1.92 -29.59
C CYS A 52 0.08 1.35 -28.56
N PHE A 53 -0.22 2.13 -27.52
CA PHE A 53 -1.26 1.88 -26.54
C PHE A 53 -2.34 2.97 -26.63
N TYR A 54 -3.60 2.57 -26.53
CA TYR A 54 -4.76 3.47 -26.62
C TYR A 54 -5.64 3.28 -25.37
N ALA A 55 -5.89 4.36 -24.66
CA ALA A 55 -6.78 4.42 -23.50
C ALA A 55 -7.42 5.80 -23.39
N GLU A 56 -8.69 5.87 -22.99
CA GLU A 56 -9.43 7.12 -22.79
C GLU A 56 -9.36 8.09 -23.99
N GLY A 57 -9.36 7.55 -25.22
CA GLY A 57 -9.24 8.34 -26.45
C GLY A 57 -7.84 8.87 -26.76
N ASN A 58 -6.85 8.63 -25.91
CA ASN A 58 -5.46 9.02 -26.13
C ASN A 58 -4.66 7.90 -26.76
N LYS A 59 -3.71 8.28 -27.65
CA LYS A 59 -2.70 7.39 -28.22
C LYS A 59 -1.36 7.65 -27.56
N TYR A 60 -0.71 6.58 -27.11
CA TYR A 60 0.65 6.61 -26.57
C TYR A 60 1.56 5.76 -27.45
N GLU A 61 2.62 6.35 -28.01
CA GLU A 61 3.67 5.64 -28.72
C GLU A 61 4.75 5.24 -27.71
N LEU A 62 5.04 3.95 -27.63
CA LEU A 62 5.86 3.37 -26.58
C LEU A 62 6.97 2.50 -27.17
N GLU A 63 8.11 2.49 -26.49
CA GLU A 63 9.32 1.76 -26.89
C GLU A 63 9.93 1.01 -25.69
N ALA A 64 10.98 0.25 -25.95
CA ALA A 64 11.73 -0.45 -24.91
C ALA A 64 12.12 0.47 -23.75
N GLY A 65 12.02 -0.03 -22.53
CA GLY A 65 12.24 0.74 -21.31
C GLY A 65 11.01 1.49 -20.79
N GLN A 66 9.90 1.42 -21.53
CA GLN A 66 8.62 2.02 -21.11
C GLN A 66 7.58 0.95 -20.82
N GLY A 67 6.53 1.35 -20.13
CA GLY A 67 5.41 0.48 -19.87
C GLY A 67 4.10 1.24 -19.70
N PHE A 68 3.01 0.51 -19.55
CA PHE A 68 1.68 1.08 -19.39
C PHE A 68 0.82 0.28 -18.43
N LEU A 69 -0.06 1.01 -17.77
CA LEU A 69 -1.07 0.49 -16.84
C LEU A 69 -2.42 0.38 -17.55
N ILE A 70 -3.09 -0.75 -17.38
CA ILE A 70 -4.51 -0.93 -17.68
C ILE A 70 -5.25 -0.99 -16.34
N VAL A 71 -6.29 -0.17 -16.18
CA VAL A 71 -7.15 -0.19 -15.00
C VAL A 71 -8.44 -0.96 -15.27
N PRO A 72 -9.05 -1.59 -14.25
CA PRO A 72 -10.31 -2.31 -14.39
C PRO A 72 -11.42 -1.43 -14.96
N GLY A 73 -12.25 -2.01 -15.83
CA GLY A 73 -13.40 -1.31 -16.40
C GLY A 73 -13.09 -0.36 -17.55
N GLN A 74 -11.81 -0.07 -17.84
CA GLN A 74 -11.40 0.80 -18.91
C GLN A 74 -11.27 0.03 -20.24
N GLN A 75 -11.83 0.59 -21.32
CA GLN A 75 -11.61 0.05 -22.65
C GLN A 75 -10.23 0.44 -23.17
N THR A 76 -9.45 -0.55 -23.54
CA THR A 76 -8.08 -0.37 -24.05
C THR A 76 -7.82 -1.16 -25.33
N PHE A 77 -6.88 -0.67 -26.13
CA PHE A 77 -6.35 -1.33 -27.31
C PHE A 77 -4.85 -1.08 -27.37
N TYR A 78 -4.07 -2.08 -27.76
CA TYR A 78 -2.66 -1.90 -28.00
C TYR A 78 -2.19 -2.75 -29.18
N GLN A 79 -1.15 -2.26 -29.89
CA GLN A 79 -0.67 -2.87 -31.12
C GLN A 79 0.85 -2.74 -31.25
N ALA A 80 1.51 -3.84 -31.57
CA ALA A 80 2.92 -3.87 -31.91
C ALA A 80 3.20 -3.13 -33.24
N ASP A 81 4.36 -2.51 -33.32
CA ASP A 81 4.83 -1.85 -34.54
C ASP A 81 4.98 -2.84 -35.71
N LYS A 82 4.87 -2.32 -36.93
CA LYS A 82 5.00 -3.14 -38.16
C LYS A 82 6.43 -3.60 -38.44
N GLU A 83 7.41 -2.75 -38.17
CA GLU A 83 8.82 -2.98 -38.51
C GLU A 83 9.64 -3.44 -37.30
N LEU A 84 9.36 -2.91 -36.13
CA LEU A 84 10.03 -3.22 -34.89
C LEU A 84 9.01 -3.63 -33.80
N PRO A 85 8.32 -4.78 -33.99
CA PRO A 85 7.32 -5.24 -33.06
C PRO A 85 7.93 -5.46 -31.68
N TRP A 86 7.20 -5.05 -30.64
CA TRP A 86 7.68 -5.18 -29.28
C TRP A 86 7.71 -6.62 -28.74
N THR A 87 8.65 -6.83 -27.83
CA THR A 87 8.60 -7.89 -26.84
C THR A 87 8.22 -7.24 -25.53
N TYR A 88 7.25 -7.79 -24.79
CA TYR A 88 6.80 -7.25 -23.51
C TYR A 88 6.52 -8.35 -22.49
N LEU A 89 6.55 -7.95 -21.25
CA LEU A 89 6.02 -8.74 -20.13
C LEU A 89 4.79 -8.02 -19.55
N TRP A 90 3.97 -8.78 -18.83
CA TRP A 90 2.81 -8.22 -18.09
C TRP A 90 2.59 -8.92 -16.76
N VAL A 91 2.05 -8.18 -15.82
CA VAL A 91 1.60 -8.66 -14.52
C VAL A 91 0.19 -8.15 -14.31
N GLY A 92 -0.77 -9.08 -14.18
CA GLY A 92 -2.16 -8.81 -13.83
C GLY A 92 -2.37 -9.06 -12.35
N PHE A 93 -2.94 -8.11 -11.65
CA PHE A 93 -3.12 -8.12 -10.21
C PHE A 93 -4.41 -7.41 -9.80
N ASP A 94 -4.81 -7.58 -8.51
CA ASP A 94 -5.96 -6.92 -7.94
C ASP A 94 -5.79 -6.86 -6.41
N GLY A 95 -6.72 -6.20 -5.71
CA GLY A 95 -6.72 -6.12 -4.25
C GLY A 95 -7.23 -4.79 -3.70
N GLY A 96 -7.59 -4.77 -2.43
CA GLY A 96 -8.21 -3.60 -1.80
C GLY A 96 -7.29 -2.38 -1.66
N ASN A 97 -5.95 -2.57 -1.74
CA ASN A 97 -4.97 -1.49 -1.60
C ASN A 97 -4.27 -1.13 -2.93
N VAL A 98 -4.62 -1.76 -4.04
CA VAL A 98 -3.96 -1.57 -5.35
C VAL A 98 -3.98 -0.12 -5.80
N GLU A 99 -5.11 0.57 -5.72
CA GLU A 99 -5.23 1.97 -6.13
C GLU A 99 -4.29 2.88 -5.32
N SER A 100 -4.17 2.63 -4.00
CA SER A 100 -3.23 3.35 -3.14
C SER A 100 -1.78 3.10 -3.53
N TYR A 101 -1.40 1.85 -3.80
CA TYR A 101 -0.04 1.51 -4.21
C TYR A 101 0.33 2.10 -5.57
N LEU A 102 -0.58 2.03 -6.54
CA LEU A 102 -0.37 2.64 -7.86
C LEU A 102 -0.21 4.15 -7.76
N LYS A 103 -1.02 4.81 -6.94
CA LYS A 103 -0.91 6.25 -6.70
C LYS A 103 0.42 6.63 -6.04
N GLU A 104 0.92 5.84 -5.08
CA GLU A 104 2.22 6.05 -4.43
C GLU A 104 3.39 5.92 -5.42
N ILE A 105 3.28 5.10 -6.47
CA ILE A 105 4.28 5.00 -7.53
C ILE A 105 3.99 5.90 -8.75
N GLY A 106 2.99 6.79 -8.64
CA GLY A 106 2.68 7.81 -9.66
C GLY A 106 1.96 7.29 -10.91
N LEU A 107 1.36 6.08 -10.85
CA LEU A 107 0.56 5.49 -11.92
C LEU A 107 -0.93 5.65 -11.64
N THR A 108 -1.66 6.23 -12.57
CA THR A 108 -3.12 6.41 -12.50
C THR A 108 -3.76 6.20 -13.87
N SER A 109 -5.09 6.21 -13.95
CA SER A 109 -5.83 6.20 -15.22
C SER A 109 -5.49 7.38 -16.12
N GLU A 110 -5.26 8.58 -15.52
CA GLU A 110 -4.88 9.79 -16.24
C GLU A 110 -3.40 9.81 -16.66
N LYS A 111 -2.56 9.08 -15.92
CA LYS A 111 -1.11 8.94 -16.18
C LYS A 111 -0.75 7.46 -16.26
N PRO A 112 -1.18 6.75 -17.32
CA PRO A 112 -1.03 5.29 -17.40
C PRO A 112 0.34 4.84 -17.92
N VAL A 113 1.19 5.74 -18.41
CA VAL A 113 2.48 5.43 -19.06
C VAL A 113 3.64 5.79 -18.12
N TYR A 114 4.66 4.95 -18.10
CA TYR A 114 5.85 5.13 -17.29
C TYR A 114 7.13 4.72 -18.03
N ARG A 115 8.26 5.22 -17.56
CA ARG A 115 9.62 4.76 -17.93
C ARG A 115 10.25 4.08 -16.72
N CYS A 116 10.94 2.97 -16.94
CA CYS A 116 11.65 2.24 -15.91
C CYS A 116 12.99 1.75 -16.47
N GLU A 117 14.09 2.21 -15.88
CA GLU A 117 15.43 1.83 -16.33
C GLU A 117 15.84 0.43 -15.84
N ASN A 118 15.18 -0.08 -14.82
CA ASN A 118 15.51 -1.36 -14.17
C ASN A 118 14.77 -2.57 -14.78
N GLY A 119 14.48 -2.52 -16.08
CA GLY A 119 13.70 -3.53 -16.79
C GLY A 119 14.24 -4.94 -16.68
N LYS A 120 15.56 -5.11 -16.50
CA LYS A 120 16.18 -6.42 -16.29
C LYS A 120 15.65 -7.08 -15.01
N VAL A 121 15.50 -6.31 -13.91
CA VAL A 121 14.94 -6.82 -12.66
C VAL A 121 13.48 -7.23 -12.83
N LEU A 122 12.67 -6.45 -13.58
CA LEU A 122 11.29 -6.82 -13.88
C LEU A 122 11.20 -8.12 -14.68
N GLN A 123 12.10 -8.32 -15.67
CA GLN A 123 12.18 -9.56 -16.44
C GLN A 123 12.54 -10.77 -15.58
N GLU A 124 13.53 -10.64 -14.69
CA GLU A 124 13.95 -11.68 -13.76
C GLU A 124 12.79 -12.10 -12.85
N ILE A 125 12.07 -11.13 -12.28
CA ILE A 125 10.92 -11.38 -11.40
C ILE A 125 9.81 -12.13 -12.14
N VAL A 126 9.41 -11.66 -13.33
CA VAL A 126 8.36 -12.33 -14.11
C VAL A 126 8.83 -13.71 -14.60
N GLY A 127 10.10 -13.85 -14.95
CA GLY A 127 10.72 -15.15 -15.26
C GLY A 127 10.58 -16.14 -14.11
N GLU A 128 10.92 -15.72 -12.89
CA GLU A 128 10.77 -16.51 -11.66
C GLU A 128 9.30 -16.87 -11.37
N MET A 129 8.36 -15.92 -11.59
CA MET A 129 6.92 -16.21 -11.49
C MET A 129 6.51 -17.33 -12.46
N LEU A 130 6.94 -17.26 -13.72
CA LEU A 130 6.59 -18.22 -14.76
C LEU A 130 7.18 -19.63 -14.53
N GLU A 131 8.25 -19.75 -13.76
CA GLU A 131 8.82 -21.05 -13.39
C GLU A 131 8.07 -21.71 -12.22
N ASN A 132 7.25 -20.97 -11.50
CA ASN A 132 6.58 -21.41 -10.27
C ASN A 132 5.08 -21.73 -10.49
N GLN A 133 4.75 -22.52 -11.51
CA GLN A 133 3.38 -22.85 -11.93
C GLN A 133 2.67 -23.92 -11.05
N LYS A 134 3.40 -24.62 -10.18
CA LYS A 134 2.81 -25.70 -9.37
C LYS A 134 1.88 -25.16 -8.27
N ALA A 135 0.67 -25.66 -8.18
CA ALA A 135 -0.31 -25.29 -7.16
C ALA A 135 0.11 -25.82 -5.78
N SER A 136 0.66 -24.96 -4.92
CA SER A 136 0.87 -25.22 -3.49
C SER A 136 0.82 -23.91 -2.72
N PHE A 137 0.48 -23.96 -1.42
CA PHE A 137 0.43 -22.77 -0.58
C PHE A 137 1.78 -22.04 -0.50
N SER A 138 2.88 -22.80 -0.41
CA SER A 138 4.25 -22.25 -0.42
C SER A 138 4.54 -21.48 -1.72
N ARG A 139 4.09 -21.99 -2.86
CA ARG A 139 4.26 -21.30 -4.16
C ARG A 139 3.38 -20.07 -4.29
N GLN A 140 2.17 -20.10 -3.75
CA GLN A 140 1.31 -18.93 -3.69
C GLN A 140 1.98 -17.80 -2.87
N LEU A 141 2.54 -18.11 -1.69
CA LEU A 141 3.30 -17.14 -0.90
C LEU A 141 4.51 -16.59 -1.65
N LEU A 142 5.24 -17.44 -2.39
CA LEU A 142 6.36 -17.01 -3.21
C LEU A 142 5.90 -16.04 -4.32
N LEU A 143 4.84 -16.38 -5.05
CA LEU A 143 4.30 -15.55 -6.13
C LEU A 143 3.82 -14.18 -5.62
N GLU A 144 3.18 -14.13 -4.44
CA GLU A 144 2.83 -12.86 -3.81
C GLU A 144 4.06 -12.06 -3.38
N GLY A 145 5.07 -12.71 -2.82
CA GLY A 145 6.35 -12.08 -2.50
C GLY A 145 7.03 -11.48 -3.74
N LEU A 146 6.98 -12.18 -4.88
CA LEU A 146 7.48 -11.71 -6.16
C LEU A 146 6.66 -10.53 -6.71
N LEU A 147 5.33 -10.53 -6.50
CA LEU A 147 4.49 -9.39 -6.85
C LEU A 147 4.88 -8.13 -6.05
N TYR A 148 5.05 -8.23 -4.73
CA TYR A 148 5.54 -7.10 -3.93
C TYR A 148 6.93 -6.64 -4.37
N ARG A 149 7.83 -7.58 -4.70
CA ARG A 149 9.16 -7.25 -5.23
C ARG A 149 9.08 -6.53 -6.58
N PHE A 150 8.12 -6.91 -7.44
CA PHE A 150 7.85 -6.24 -8.71
C PHE A 150 7.41 -4.77 -8.49
N PHE A 151 6.48 -4.53 -7.54
CA PHE A 151 6.06 -3.18 -7.18
C PHE A 151 7.20 -2.35 -6.57
N ALA A 152 8.04 -2.95 -5.72
CA ALA A 152 9.22 -2.29 -5.16
C ALA A 152 10.19 -1.86 -6.25
N ALA A 153 10.49 -2.74 -7.23
CA ALA A 153 11.37 -2.42 -8.35
C ALA A 153 10.80 -1.32 -9.25
N LEU A 154 9.50 -1.24 -9.43
CA LEU A 154 8.84 -0.12 -10.12
C LEU A 154 8.98 1.18 -9.32
N ALA A 155 8.72 1.15 -8.02
CA ALA A 155 8.75 2.33 -7.16
C ALA A 155 10.15 2.99 -7.09
N GLU A 156 11.22 2.19 -7.16
CA GLU A 156 12.61 2.70 -7.17
C GLU A 156 12.97 3.47 -8.45
N ASN A 157 12.30 3.21 -9.56
CA ASN A 157 12.73 3.63 -10.89
C ASN A 157 11.73 4.55 -11.62
N ILE A 158 10.56 4.76 -11.07
CA ILE A 158 9.63 5.76 -11.60
C ILE A 158 9.98 7.11 -10.96
N GLU A 159 10.33 8.08 -11.78
CA GLU A 159 10.48 9.46 -11.30
C GLU A 159 9.17 9.94 -10.68
N MET A 160 9.15 9.98 -9.35
CA MET A 160 8.02 10.51 -8.60
C MET A 160 7.92 12.01 -8.86
N PRO A 161 6.75 12.54 -9.26
CA PRO A 161 6.55 13.97 -9.22
C PRO A 161 6.78 14.44 -7.78
N ALA A 162 7.57 15.50 -7.61
CA ALA A 162 7.80 16.08 -6.30
C ALA A 162 6.44 16.36 -5.64
N LEU A 163 6.18 15.74 -4.49
CA LEU A 163 4.97 15.97 -3.72
C LEU A 163 4.82 17.48 -3.46
N SER A 164 3.65 18.02 -3.66
CA SER A 164 3.37 19.38 -3.23
C SER A 164 3.63 19.49 -1.71
N ARG A 165 3.94 20.68 -1.25
CA ARG A 165 4.18 20.92 0.19
C ARG A 165 3.02 20.40 1.05
N GLN A 166 1.77 20.59 0.60
CA GLN A 166 0.59 20.14 1.31
C GLN A 166 0.46 18.61 1.37
N GLU A 167 0.79 17.90 0.29
CA GLU A 167 0.79 16.43 0.26
C GLU A 167 1.88 15.86 1.17
N SER A 168 3.07 16.46 1.19
CA SER A 168 4.14 16.10 2.11
C SER A 168 3.74 16.31 3.57
N GLU A 169 3.12 17.45 3.90
CA GLU A 169 2.63 17.75 5.25
C GLU A 169 1.58 16.72 5.70
N ASN A 170 0.63 16.37 4.83
CA ASN A 170 -0.40 15.35 5.11
C ASN A 170 0.22 13.96 5.30
N LEU A 171 1.23 13.61 4.51
CA LEU A 171 1.95 12.34 4.63
C LEU A 171 2.68 12.21 5.97
N TYR A 172 3.34 13.28 6.44
CA TYR A 172 3.98 13.27 7.77
C TYR A 172 2.98 13.03 8.88
N VAL A 173 1.81 13.69 8.85
CA VAL A 173 0.76 13.49 9.86
C VAL A 173 0.22 12.06 9.81
N LYS A 174 -0.08 11.54 8.61
CA LYS A 174 -0.56 10.16 8.42
C LYS A 174 0.42 9.14 8.99
N ARG A 175 1.70 9.22 8.62
CA ARG A 175 2.75 8.33 9.14
C ARG A 175 2.92 8.42 10.65
N ALA A 176 2.87 9.64 11.21
CA ALA A 176 2.97 9.83 12.66
C ALA A 176 1.77 9.21 13.39
N MET A 177 0.55 9.34 12.84
CA MET A 177 -0.65 8.69 13.40
C MET A 177 -0.54 7.16 13.35
N GLU A 178 -0.05 6.60 12.25
CA GLU A 178 0.19 5.16 12.10
C GLU A 178 1.25 4.66 13.09
N PHE A 179 2.35 5.38 13.23
CA PHE A 179 3.38 5.06 14.23
C PHE A 179 2.80 5.03 15.64
N ILE A 180 2.01 6.04 16.01
CA ILE A 180 1.36 6.10 17.33
C ILE A 180 0.41 4.92 17.53
N ARG A 181 -0.43 4.59 16.54
CA ARG A 181 -1.38 3.47 16.61
C ARG A 181 -0.69 2.12 16.76
N ASN A 182 0.46 1.96 16.14
CA ASN A 182 1.21 0.71 16.16
C ASN A 182 2.13 0.56 17.37
N ASN A 183 2.43 1.67 18.08
CA ASN A 183 3.41 1.68 19.18
C ASN A 183 2.89 2.33 20.47
N TYR A 184 1.59 2.64 20.60
CA TYR A 184 1.02 3.34 21.77
C TYR A 184 1.28 2.60 23.10
N PHE A 185 1.42 1.28 23.07
CA PHE A 185 1.66 0.43 24.24
C PHE A 185 3.12 0.49 24.73
N GLU A 186 4.03 0.99 23.92
CA GLU A 186 5.42 1.24 24.28
C GLU A 186 5.59 2.61 24.94
N ASP A 187 6.73 2.82 25.61
CA ASP A 187 7.07 4.13 26.24
C ASP A 187 7.55 5.16 25.21
N ILE A 188 6.78 5.35 24.14
CA ILE A 188 7.13 6.32 23.10
C ILE A 188 6.90 7.76 23.56
N LYS A 189 7.80 8.64 23.13
CA LYS A 189 7.75 10.10 23.33
C LYS A 189 7.47 10.81 22.01
N VAL A 190 7.12 12.09 22.09
CA VAL A 190 6.90 12.91 20.89
C VAL A 190 8.18 13.03 20.05
N THR A 191 9.37 12.94 20.66
CA THR A 191 10.64 12.90 19.97
C THR A 191 10.74 11.67 19.06
N ASP A 192 10.37 10.50 19.55
CA ASP A 192 10.43 9.24 18.80
C ASP A 192 9.50 9.26 17.60
N ILE A 193 8.32 9.89 17.76
CA ILE A 193 7.37 10.10 16.66
C ILE A 193 7.96 11.05 15.60
N ALA A 194 8.59 12.14 16.04
CA ALA A 194 9.19 13.12 15.14
C ALA A 194 10.38 12.55 14.38
N ASP A 195 11.23 11.77 15.05
CA ASP A 195 12.38 11.08 14.47
C ASP A 195 11.93 10.04 13.42
N TYR A 196 10.88 9.26 13.73
CA TYR A 196 10.32 8.29 12.80
C TYR A 196 9.86 8.92 11.48
N VAL A 197 9.22 10.08 11.52
CA VAL A 197 8.78 10.79 10.31
C VAL A 197 9.83 11.77 9.78
N SER A 198 11.05 11.77 10.34
CA SER A 198 12.20 12.59 9.91
C SER A 198 11.93 14.09 9.91
N VAL A 199 11.21 14.58 10.93
CA VAL A 199 10.97 16.02 11.16
C VAL A 199 11.35 16.44 12.57
N ASN A 200 11.55 17.72 12.80
CA ASN A 200 11.73 18.21 14.18
C ASN A 200 10.40 18.27 14.95
N ARG A 201 10.49 18.16 16.29
CA ARG A 201 9.34 18.13 17.19
C ARG A 201 8.41 19.34 17.03
N SER A 202 8.96 20.54 16.82
CA SER A 202 8.17 21.77 16.69
C SER A 202 7.36 21.78 15.41
N TYR A 203 7.95 21.30 14.32
CA TYR A 203 7.26 21.17 13.03
C TYR A 203 6.17 20.10 13.09
N LEU A 204 6.44 18.95 13.70
CA LEU A 204 5.42 17.93 13.94
C LEU A 204 4.22 18.49 14.73
N TYR A 205 4.48 19.27 15.78
CA TYR A 205 3.42 19.94 16.54
C TYR A 205 2.57 20.85 15.64
N THR A 206 3.22 21.68 14.79
CA THR A 206 2.52 22.58 13.87
C THR A 206 1.65 21.79 12.87
N LEU A 207 2.17 20.69 12.32
CA LEU A 207 1.43 19.84 11.40
C LEU A 207 0.18 19.22 12.06
N PHE A 208 0.32 18.69 13.28
CA PHE A 208 -0.78 18.13 14.04
C PHE A 208 -1.84 19.18 14.39
N GLN A 209 -1.41 20.37 14.79
CA GLN A 209 -2.34 21.47 15.06
C GLN A 209 -3.11 21.88 13.80
N LYS A 210 -2.44 21.96 12.66
CA LYS A 210 -3.05 22.32 11.37
C LYS A 210 -4.06 21.28 10.89
N SER A 211 -3.73 19.98 11.03
CA SER A 211 -4.53 18.90 10.44
C SER A 211 -5.56 18.31 11.40
N LEU A 212 -5.27 18.25 12.71
CA LEU A 212 -6.07 17.54 13.70
C LEU A 212 -6.56 18.43 14.86
N HIS A 213 -6.15 19.71 14.90
CA HIS A 213 -6.45 20.66 15.96
C HIS A 213 -6.02 20.19 17.36
N MET A 214 -5.02 19.31 17.44
CA MET A 214 -4.47 18.79 18.69
C MET A 214 -2.97 18.56 18.62
N SER A 215 -2.30 18.38 19.76
CA SER A 215 -0.87 18.05 19.79
C SER A 215 -0.64 16.55 19.57
N PRO A 216 0.56 16.12 19.10
CA PRO A 216 0.93 14.70 19.01
C PRO A 216 0.83 13.97 20.34
N SER A 217 1.22 14.61 21.46
CA SER A 217 1.10 14.02 22.79
C SER A 217 -0.36 13.80 23.23
N ARG A 218 -1.24 14.73 22.86
CA ARG A 218 -2.67 14.57 23.11
C ARG A 218 -3.25 13.44 22.28
N TYR A 219 -2.89 13.34 21.00
CA TYR A 219 -3.32 12.26 20.14
C TYR A 219 -2.88 10.88 20.69
N LEU A 220 -1.64 10.75 21.15
CA LEU A 220 -1.14 9.54 21.81
C LEU A 220 -1.97 9.21 23.09
N ALA A 221 -2.26 10.20 23.91
CA ALA A 221 -3.07 10.01 25.12
C ALA A 221 -4.50 9.54 24.76
N GLU A 222 -5.15 10.13 23.75
CA GLU A 222 -6.47 9.71 23.28
C GLU A 222 -6.48 8.24 22.82
N ILE A 223 -5.47 7.82 22.03
CA ILE A 223 -5.34 6.42 21.58
C ILE A 223 -5.17 5.49 22.79
N ARG A 224 -4.28 5.83 23.75
CA ARG A 224 -4.07 5.04 24.97
C ARG A 224 -5.33 4.92 25.82
N MET A 225 -6.09 6.00 25.96
CA MET A 225 -7.35 6.00 26.72
C MET A 225 -8.43 5.17 26.04
N SER A 226 -8.58 5.27 24.72
CA SER A 226 -9.51 4.44 23.96
C SER A 226 -9.19 2.93 24.09
N GLN A 227 -7.92 2.56 24.09
CA GLN A 227 -7.52 1.17 24.26
C GLN A 227 -7.70 0.70 25.71
N ALA A 228 -7.44 1.57 26.70
CA ALA A 228 -7.68 1.28 28.11
C ALA A 228 -9.16 1.00 28.38
N GLU A 229 -10.05 1.80 27.80
CA GLU A 229 -11.49 1.60 27.88
C GLU A 229 -11.88 0.22 27.35
N LYS A 230 -11.44 -0.15 26.15
CA LYS A 230 -11.70 -1.46 25.54
C LYS A 230 -11.24 -2.61 26.44
N LEU A 231 -10.00 -2.54 26.96
CA LEU A 231 -9.46 -3.57 27.84
C LEU A 231 -10.25 -3.68 29.15
N LEU A 232 -10.65 -2.55 29.75
CA LEU A 232 -11.47 -2.55 30.96
C LEU A 232 -12.84 -3.20 30.75
N LEU A 233 -13.45 -3.02 29.60
CA LEU A 233 -14.77 -3.54 29.29
C LEU A 233 -14.74 -5.02 28.84
N MET A 234 -13.75 -5.40 28.05
CA MET A 234 -13.68 -6.70 27.39
C MET A 234 -12.88 -7.75 28.16
N THR A 235 -12.10 -7.36 29.19
CA THR A 235 -11.20 -8.29 29.90
C THR A 235 -11.26 -8.08 31.41
N ASP A 236 -10.89 -9.12 32.18
CA ASP A 236 -10.74 -9.05 33.63
C ASP A 236 -9.34 -8.68 34.10
N PHE A 237 -8.52 -8.12 33.24
CA PHE A 237 -7.16 -7.68 33.59
C PHE A 237 -7.17 -6.71 34.77
N SER A 238 -6.18 -6.79 35.66
CA SER A 238 -6.02 -5.82 36.71
C SER A 238 -5.82 -4.40 36.16
N ILE A 239 -6.06 -3.37 36.95
CA ILE A 239 -5.82 -1.99 36.52
C ILE A 239 -4.34 -1.76 36.20
N GLU A 240 -3.43 -2.44 36.88
CA GLU A 240 -2.00 -2.40 36.62
C GLU A 240 -1.66 -3.00 35.25
N VAL A 241 -2.20 -4.19 34.93
CA VAL A 241 -2.00 -4.83 33.62
C VAL A 241 -2.58 -3.96 32.52
N THR A 242 -3.77 -3.40 32.70
CA THR A 242 -4.40 -2.49 31.75
C THR A 242 -3.53 -1.24 31.50
N ALA A 243 -3.00 -0.62 32.57
CA ALA A 243 -2.11 0.54 32.48
C ALA A 243 -0.85 0.22 31.66
N ARG A 244 -0.18 -0.89 31.97
CA ARG A 244 1.03 -1.33 31.25
C ARG A 244 0.74 -1.64 29.77
N SER A 245 -0.36 -2.32 29.49
CA SER A 245 -0.79 -2.64 28.12
C SER A 245 -1.14 -1.39 27.28
N CYS A 246 -1.36 -0.25 27.94
CA CYS A 246 -1.63 1.04 27.30
C CYS A 246 -0.40 1.98 27.32
N GLY A 247 0.80 1.47 27.63
CA GLY A 247 2.04 2.25 27.60
C GLY A 247 2.27 3.15 28.81
N TYR A 248 1.64 2.84 29.96
CA TYR A 248 1.88 3.55 31.24
C TYR A 248 2.72 2.67 32.16
N ARG A 249 3.91 3.15 32.53
CA ARG A 249 4.79 2.45 33.49
C ARG A 249 4.24 2.51 34.92
N ASP A 250 3.54 3.60 35.23
CA ASP A 250 3.01 3.88 36.59
C ASP A 250 1.48 3.90 36.56
N THR A 251 0.90 3.05 37.42
CA THR A 251 -0.55 2.90 37.58
C THR A 251 -1.22 4.15 38.19
N LEU A 252 -0.49 4.92 38.98
CA LEU A 252 -1.03 6.15 39.57
C LEU A 252 -1.21 7.23 38.51
N SER A 253 -0.18 7.41 37.65
CA SER A 253 -0.25 8.31 36.54
C SER A 253 -1.35 7.91 35.54
N PHE A 254 -1.48 6.62 35.24
CA PHE A 254 -2.58 6.09 34.42
C PHE A 254 -3.94 6.43 35.03
N THR A 255 -4.13 6.12 36.32
CA THR A 255 -5.41 6.35 37.03
C THR A 255 -5.81 7.82 37.02
N ARG A 256 -4.85 8.73 37.20
CA ARG A 256 -5.08 10.18 37.14
C ARG A 256 -5.54 10.61 35.74
N ILE A 257 -4.81 10.22 34.70
CA ILE A 257 -5.11 10.59 33.30
C ILE A 257 -6.45 9.98 32.87
N PHE A 258 -6.72 8.73 33.25
CA PHE A 258 -7.99 8.07 32.96
C PHE A 258 -9.17 8.80 33.62
N LYS A 259 -9.00 9.19 34.89
CA LYS A 259 -10.03 9.97 35.64
C LYS A 259 -10.24 11.36 34.99
N GLU A 260 -9.19 12.02 34.53
CA GLU A 260 -9.31 13.31 33.84
C GLU A 260 -10.09 13.15 32.54
N HIS A 261 -9.88 12.05 31.80
CA HIS A 261 -10.52 11.78 30.53
C HIS A 261 -11.98 11.31 30.68
N PHE A 262 -12.23 10.29 31.48
CA PHE A 262 -13.55 9.67 31.67
C PHE A 262 -14.34 10.17 32.86
N LYS A 263 -13.82 11.13 33.65
CA LYS A 263 -14.42 11.73 34.84
C LYS A 263 -14.61 10.77 36.00
N MET A 264 -14.11 9.54 35.90
CA MET A 264 -14.16 8.55 37.00
C MET A 264 -12.93 7.61 36.96
N PRO A 265 -12.55 7.00 38.10
CA PRO A 265 -11.44 6.06 38.17
C PRO A 265 -11.68 4.80 37.33
N PRO A 266 -10.61 4.13 36.80
CA PRO A 266 -10.74 2.94 35.96
C PRO A 266 -11.55 1.79 36.56
N SER A 267 -11.37 1.53 37.88
CA SER A 267 -12.11 0.47 38.57
C SER A 267 -13.61 0.75 38.70
N GLN A 268 -13.98 2.00 38.96
CA GLN A 268 -15.37 2.44 38.99
C GLN A 268 -15.97 2.40 37.57
N TYR A 269 -15.25 2.88 36.57
CA TYR A 269 -15.66 2.86 35.16
C TYR A 269 -16.01 1.44 34.71
N ARG A 270 -15.14 0.47 34.95
CA ARG A 270 -15.39 -0.95 34.68
C ARG A 270 -16.69 -1.45 35.31
N LYS A 271 -16.87 -1.15 36.61
CA LYS A 271 -18.04 -1.61 37.38
C LYS A 271 -19.36 -1.06 36.84
N GLU A 272 -19.37 0.24 36.49
CA GLU A 272 -20.58 0.91 36.03
C GLU A 272 -20.93 0.52 34.60
N LYS A 273 -19.94 0.60 33.66
CA LYS A 273 -20.19 0.37 32.25
C LYS A 273 -20.48 -1.08 31.88
N ARG A 274 -19.95 -2.06 32.64
CA ARG A 274 -20.32 -3.47 32.42
C ARG A 274 -21.74 -3.78 32.91
N LYS A 275 -22.26 -3.04 33.90
CA LYS A 275 -23.66 -3.21 34.31
C LYS A 275 -24.65 -2.66 33.26
N GLU A 276 -24.27 -1.68 32.50
CA GLU A 276 -25.10 -1.11 31.42
C GLU A 276 -25.16 -2.02 30.17
N GLN A 277 -24.28 -3.01 30.04
CA GLN A 277 -24.20 -3.94 28.90
C GLN A 277 -24.93 -5.27 29.15
N ILE A 278 -25.42 -5.52 30.35
CA ILE A 278 -26.24 -6.69 30.76
C ILE A 278 -27.71 -6.30 30.81
#